data_bbe39feac034a1d3ab8550d07745d329
#
_entry.id   bbe39feac034a1d3ab8550d07745d329
#
_cell.length_a   1.000
_cell.length_b   1.000
_cell.length_c   1.000
_cell.angle_alpha   90.00
_cell.angle_beta   90.00
_cell.angle_gamma   90.00
#
_symmetry.space_group_name_H-M   'P 1'
#
loop_
_entity.id
_entity.type
_entity.pdbx_description
1 polymer ?
#
loop_
_entity_poly.entity_id
_entity_poly.type
_entity_poly.pdbx_seq_one_letter_code
_entity_poly.pdbx_strand_id
1 'polypeptide(L)'
;MTLFSLFLYLLAFILLIIPVGKHLAKIIMHEKTVGEKIFSAIEAPIFKPVKCKCENMSLKNYLVSFLVVNLAMYILTHGILAMQGNSPSLAFNTAISFITNTNLQHYSGEWLNGTASRLALINLMFTSAASGMAICMAIIRGVMGIRLGNFYEDIVKSVTRLLLPASIIAAVGLVICGLPQTFDTQTVVKTVEGGYQVIALGPAATWEAIKHLGTNGGGLFSSNSTHPFENVSLWSNYIAVSYTHLTLPTI
;
A
#
# COMPACT_ATOMS: atom_id res chain seq x y z
N MET A 1 12.18 -3.72 -26.85
CA MET A 1 12.48 -4.83 -25.91
C MET A 1 12.92 -6.04 -26.75
N THR A 2 14.10 -6.59 -26.50
CA THR A 2 14.56 -7.78 -27.25
C THR A 2 13.84 -9.03 -26.74
N LEU A 3 13.68 -10.05 -27.59
CA LEU A 3 13.08 -11.33 -27.20
C LEU A 3 13.80 -11.95 -25.98
N PHE A 4 15.09 -11.73 -25.89
CA PHE A 4 15.96 -12.18 -24.79
C PHE A 4 15.61 -11.47 -23.46
N SER A 5 15.40 -10.15 -23.48
CA SER A 5 15.00 -9.43 -22.25
C SER A 5 13.60 -9.82 -21.77
N LEU A 6 12.67 -10.12 -22.68
CA LEU A 6 11.37 -10.67 -22.34
C LEU A 6 11.49 -12.04 -21.68
N PHE A 7 12.32 -12.93 -22.26
CA PHE A 7 12.57 -14.26 -21.70
C PHE A 7 13.16 -14.18 -20.27
N LEU A 8 14.17 -13.34 -20.06
CA LEU A 8 14.76 -13.15 -18.73
C LEU A 8 13.75 -12.62 -17.71
N TYR A 9 12.90 -11.70 -18.13
CA TYR A 9 11.85 -11.14 -17.28
C TYR A 9 10.85 -12.23 -16.86
N LEU A 10 10.34 -13.01 -17.81
CA LEU A 10 9.41 -14.11 -17.54
C LEU A 10 10.04 -15.19 -16.65
N LEU A 11 11.31 -15.52 -16.91
CA LEU A 11 12.04 -16.49 -16.09
C LEU A 11 12.19 -15.99 -14.64
N ALA A 12 12.60 -14.74 -14.45
CA ALA A 12 12.71 -14.14 -13.12
C ALA A 12 11.36 -14.14 -12.38
N PHE A 13 10.27 -13.80 -13.08
CA PHE A 13 8.92 -13.81 -12.54
C PHE A 13 8.50 -15.23 -12.10
N ILE A 14 8.70 -16.23 -12.94
CA ILE A 14 8.38 -17.64 -12.63
C ILE A 14 9.19 -18.14 -11.43
N LEU A 15 10.48 -17.77 -11.34
CA LEU A 15 11.32 -18.15 -10.19
C LEU A 15 10.85 -17.51 -8.89
N LEU A 16 10.25 -16.32 -8.93
CA LEU A 16 9.72 -15.63 -7.74
C LEU A 16 8.36 -16.16 -7.29
N ILE A 17 7.53 -16.70 -8.18
CA ILE A 17 6.18 -17.20 -7.83
C ILE A 17 6.23 -18.24 -6.71
N ILE A 18 7.17 -19.20 -6.78
CA ILE A 18 7.25 -20.29 -5.80
C ILE A 18 7.61 -19.79 -4.40
N PRO A 19 8.70 -19.03 -4.17
CA PRO A 19 9.05 -18.57 -2.82
C PRO A 19 8.03 -17.57 -2.26
N VAL A 20 7.49 -16.67 -3.08
CA VAL A 20 6.46 -15.70 -2.67
C VAL A 20 5.16 -16.43 -2.33
N GLY A 21 4.70 -17.34 -3.17
CA GLY A 21 3.50 -18.14 -2.91
C GLY A 21 3.60 -18.98 -1.63
N LYS A 22 4.76 -19.61 -1.37
CA LYS A 22 5.01 -20.33 -0.12
C LYS A 22 5.00 -19.40 1.11
N HIS A 23 5.54 -18.21 0.97
CA HIS A 23 5.53 -17.21 2.04
C HIS A 23 4.11 -16.73 2.35
N LEU A 24 3.33 -16.43 1.32
CA LEU A 24 1.90 -16.08 1.44
C LEU A 24 1.09 -17.20 2.09
N ALA A 25 1.26 -18.44 1.65
CA ALA A 25 0.58 -19.59 2.24
C ALA A 25 0.84 -19.71 3.75
N LYS A 26 2.09 -19.49 4.19
CA LYS A 26 2.43 -19.48 5.61
C LYS A 26 1.75 -18.35 6.39
N ILE A 27 1.65 -17.15 5.78
CA ILE A 27 0.92 -16.03 6.41
C ILE A 27 -0.57 -16.39 6.55
N ILE A 28 -1.19 -16.91 5.49
CA ILE A 28 -2.60 -17.32 5.47
C ILE A 28 -2.89 -18.38 6.54
N MET A 29 -1.99 -19.34 6.70
CA MET A 29 -2.14 -20.44 7.66
C MET A 29 -1.65 -20.10 9.07
N HIS A 30 -1.23 -18.88 9.33
CA HIS A 30 -0.63 -18.43 10.59
C HIS A 30 0.60 -19.26 11.01
N GLU A 31 1.34 -19.78 10.05
CA GLU A 31 2.58 -20.51 10.28
C GLU A 31 3.77 -19.55 10.45
N LYS A 32 4.87 -20.11 10.96
CA LYS A 32 6.12 -19.34 11.12
C LYS A 32 6.70 -18.98 9.75
N THR A 33 6.96 -17.70 9.56
CA THR A 33 7.56 -17.15 8.35
C THR A 33 9.06 -16.94 8.52
N VAL A 34 9.75 -16.72 7.41
CA VAL A 34 11.15 -16.28 7.45
C VAL A 34 11.23 -14.93 8.19
N GLY A 35 12.16 -14.81 9.14
CA GLY A 35 12.26 -13.60 9.95
C GLY A 35 11.31 -13.54 11.16
N GLU A 36 10.69 -14.65 11.55
CA GLU A 36 9.69 -14.75 12.64
C GLU A 36 10.09 -13.97 13.90
N LYS A 37 11.37 -14.06 14.34
CA LYS A 37 11.84 -13.37 15.55
C LYS A 37 11.73 -11.84 15.42
N ILE A 38 12.02 -11.31 14.24
CA ILE A 38 11.97 -9.86 13.96
C ILE A 38 10.51 -9.43 13.90
N PHE A 39 9.69 -10.15 13.14
CA PHE A 39 8.28 -9.80 12.97
C PHE A 39 7.53 -9.91 14.30
N SER A 40 7.72 -10.97 15.07
CA SER A 40 7.09 -11.12 16.38
C SER A 40 7.48 -10.01 17.35
N ALA A 41 8.73 -9.52 17.31
CA ALA A 41 9.17 -8.39 18.13
C ALA A 41 8.46 -7.06 17.74
N ILE A 42 8.16 -6.87 16.45
CA ILE A 42 7.40 -5.71 15.95
C ILE A 42 5.91 -5.84 16.25
N GLU A 43 5.36 -7.04 16.13
CA GLU A 43 3.93 -7.34 16.31
C GLU A 43 3.50 -7.33 17.79
N ALA A 44 4.35 -7.81 18.68
CA ALA A 44 4.04 -7.90 20.11
C ALA A 44 3.57 -6.57 20.75
N PRO A 45 4.23 -5.42 20.54
CA PRO A 45 3.76 -4.14 21.06
C PRO A 45 2.44 -3.68 20.43
N ILE A 46 2.08 -4.15 19.24
CA ILE A 46 0.81 -3.83 18.57
C ILE A 46 -0.33 -4.66 19.19
N PHE A 47 -0.12 -5.94 19.42
CA PHE A 47 -1.14 -6.84 19.98
C PHE A 47 -1.41 -6.61 21.48
N LYS A 48 -0.38 -6.21 22.23
CA LYS A 48 -0.45 -6.03 23.68
C LYS A 48 -1.49 -4.98 24.14
N PRO A 49 -1.55 -3.77 23.57
CA PRO A 49 -2.56 -2.77 23.97
C PRO A 49 -3.99 -3.18 23.60
N VAL A 50 -4.15 -3.85 22.46
CA VAL A 50 -5.46 -4.29 21.95
C VAL A 50 -5.97 -5.53 22.71
N LYS A 51 -5.14 -6.12 23.60
CA LYS A 51 -5.43 -7.38 24.29
C LYS A 51 -5.90 -8.46 23.32
N CYS A 52 -5.34 -8.46 22.12
CA CYS A 52 -5.69 -9.41 21.09
C CYS A 52 -5.24 -10.82 21.53
N LYS A 53 -6.21 -11.69 21.83
CA LYS A 53 -5.92 -13.07 22.19
C LYS A 53 -5.63 -13.96 20.99
N CYS A 54 -5.67 -13.39 19.77
CA CYS A 54 -5.50 -14.13 18.51
C CYS A 54 -6.34 -15.43 18.43
N GLU A 55 -7.47 -15.43 19.13
CA GLU A 55 -8.43 -16.52 19.11
C GLU A 55 -9.26 -16.48 17.83
N ASN A 56 -9.72 -17.63 17.38
CA ASN A 56 -10.56 -17.72 16.20
C ASN A 56 -11.88 -16.94 16.39
N MET A 57 -12.20 -16.08 15.44
CA MET A 57 -13.43 -15.30 15.47
C MET A 57 -14.58 -16.01 14.76
N SER A 58 -15.81 -15.73 15.22
CA SER A 58 -17.00 -16.02 14.42
C SER A 58 -17.04 -15.08 13.19
N LEU A 59 -17.73 -15.47 12.13
CA LEU A 59 -17.91 -14.64 10.95
C LEU A 59 -18.43 -13.23 11.30
N LYS A 60 -19.43 -13.16 12.19
CA LYS A 60 -19.99 -11.88 12.66
C LYS A 60 -18.91 -11.00 13.31
N ASN A 61 -18.13 -11.56 14.23
CA ASN A 61 -17.10 -10.79 14.93
C ASN A 61 -15.98 -10.35 13.98
N TYR A 62 -15.61 -11.19 13.03
CA TYR A 62 -14.62 -10.87 12.00
C TYR A 62 -15.07 -9.66 11.15
N LEU A 63 -16.31 -9.72 10.64
CA LEU A 63 -16.89 -8.62 9.84
C LEU A 63 -17.08 -7.34 10.65
N VAL A 64 -17.53 -7.43 11.90
CA VAL A 64 -17.64 -6.26 12.78
C VAL A 64 -16.27 -5.63 13.02
N SER A 65 -15.24 -6.45 13.30
CA SER A 65 -13.87 -5.95 13.49
C SER A 65 -13.34 -5.25 12.23
N PHE A 66 -13.58 -5.85 11.06
CA PHE A 66 -13.25 -5.23 9.77
C PHE A 66 -13.93 -3.86 9.61
N LEU A 67 -15.24 -3.76 9.85
CA LEU A 67 -15.97 -2.49 9.72
C LEU A 67 -15.50 -1.45 10.71
N VAL A 68 -15.27 -1.83 11.97
CA VAL A 68 -14.82 -0.90 13.04
C VAL A 68 -13.43 -0.34 12.72
N VAL A 69 -12.48 -1.18 12.31
CA VAL A 69 -11.13 -0.71 11.98
C VAL A 69 -11.16 0.22 10.77
N ASN A 70 -11.87 -0.16 9.70
CA ASN A 70 -11.96 0.69 8.51
C ASN A 70 -12.69 2.01 8.79
N LEU A 71 -13.75 2.00 9.62
CA LEU A 71 -14.43 3.22 10.05
C LEU A 71 -13.51 4.13 10.90
N ALA A 72 -12.74 3.57 11.81
CA ALA A 72 -11.79 4.34 12.61
C ALA A 72 -10.70 4.98 11.72
N MET A 73 -10.15 4.25 10.76
CA MET A 73 -9.17 4.76 9.80
C MET A 73 -9.77 5.84 8.89
N TYR A 74 -11.01 5.66 8.45
CA TYR A 74 -11.75 6.67 7.70
C TYR A 74 -11.89 7.97 8.51
N ILE A 75 -12.39 7.88 9.75
CA ILE A 75 -12.61 9.06 10.62
C ILE A 75 -11.29 9.81 10.85
N LEU A 76 -10.20 9.09 11.14
CA LEU A 76 -8.88 9.67 11.35
C LEU A 76 -8.40 10.41 10.10
N THR A 77 -8.46 9.76 8.93
CA THR A 77 -7.99 10.36 7.68
C THR A 77 -8.87 11.53 7.24
N HIS A 78 -10.19 11.39 7.33
CA HIS A 78 -11.12 12.47 7.04
C HIS A 78 -10.82 13.71 7.92
N GLY A 79 -10.60 13.50 9.22
CA GLY A 79 -10.22 14.56 10.14
C GLY A 79 -8.91 15.25 9.75
N ILE A 80 -7.88 14.48 9.42
CA ILE A 80 -6.58 15.02 8.95
C ILE A 80 -6.76 15.84 7.68
N LEU A 81 -7.47 15.32 6.68
CA LEU A 81 -7.73 16.03 5.43
C LEU A 81 -8.47 17.36 5.65
N ALA A 82 -9.51 17.35 6.51
CA ALA A 82 -10.26 18.55 6.85
C ALA A 82 -9.39 19.59 7.60
N MET A 83 -8.58 19.15 8.56
CA MET A 83 -7.66 20.02 9.31
C MET A 83 -6.58 20.64 8.43
N GLN A 84 -6.22 20.01 7.33
CA GLN A 84 -5.26 20.56 6.34
C GLN A 84 -5.91 21.53 5.33
N GLY A 85 -7.18 21.91 5.54
CA GLY A 85 -7.87 22.91 4.73
C GLY A 85 -8.47 22.37 3.43
N ASN A 86 -8.60 21.05 3.26
CA ASN A 86 -9.37 20.49 2.17
C ASN A 86 -10.87 20.71 2.41
N SER A 87 -11.65 20.95 1.35
CA SER A 87 -13.09 21.13 1.50
C SER A 87 -13.74 19.87 2.11
N PRO A 88 -14.80 20.00 2.92
CA PRO A 88 -15.44 18.86 3.58
C PRO A 88 -15.89 17.77 2.60
N SER A 89 -16.43 18.15 1.45
CA SER A 89 -16.85 17.23 0.39
C SER A 89 -15.66 16.47 -0.20
N LEU A 90 -14.55 17.16 -0.48
CA LEU A 90 -13.34 16.54 -1.00
C LEU A 90 -12.70 15.62 0.02
N ALA A 91 -12.59 16.05 1.29
CA ALA A 91 -12.06 15.24 2.39
C ALA A 91 -12.87 13.95 2.58
N PHE A 92 -14.21 14.05 2.57
CA PHE A 92 -15.11 12.90 2.64
C PHE A 92 -14.89 11.93 1.48
N ASN A 93 -15.00 12.42 0.26
CA ASN A 93 -14.88 11.61 -0.95
C ASN A 93 -13.52 10.90 -1.02
N THR A 94 -12.44 11.65 -0.77
CA THR A 94 -11.08 11.11 -0.80
C THR A 94 -10.87 10.03 0.26
N ALA A 95 -11.29 10.28 1.51
CA ALA A 95 -11.13 9.30 2.58
C ALA A 95 -11.91 8.00 2.30
N ILE A 96 -13.16 8.10 1.82
CA ILE A 96 -13.96 6.92 1.42
C ILE A 96 -13.30 6.20 0.26
N SER A 97 -12.88 6.91 -0.77
CA SER A 97 -12.26 6.32 -1.95
C SER A 97 -10.99 5.53 -1.60
N PHE A 98 -10.16 6.05 -0.70
CA PHE A 98 -8.92 5.38 -0.31
C PHE A 98 -9.13 4.22 0.67
N ILE A 99 -10.08 4.32 1.62
CA ILE A 99 -10.34 3.21 2.55
C ILE A 99 -11.00 2.01 1.86
N THR A 100 -11.76 2.25 0.79
CA THR A 100 -12.36 1.18 -0.02
C THR A 100 -11.44 0.60 -1.09
N ASN A 101 -10.18 1.02 -1.10
CA ASN A 101 -9.17 0.65 -2.11
C ASN A 101 -9.53 1.04 -3.56
N THR A 102 -10.49 1.96 -3.74
CA THR A 102 -10.92 2.46 -5.06
C THR A 102 -9.93 3.49 -5.59
N ASN A 103 -9.43 4.36 -4.70
CA ASN A 103 -8.45 5.43 -4.96
C ASN A 103 -8.81 6.37 -6.11
N LEU A 104 -10.09 6.59 -6.35
CA LEU A 104 -10.57 7.61 -7.27
C LEU A 104 -10.27 8.99 -6.69
N GLN A 105 -9.57 9.82 -7.46
CA GLN A 105 -9.10 11.14 -7.05
C GLN A 105 -9.88 12.22 -7.82
N HIS A 106 -10.56 13.12 -7.10
CA HIS A 106 -11.26 14.29 -7.63
C HIS A 106 -10.44 15.57 -7.50
N TYR A 107 -9.11 15.43 -7.47
CA TYR A 107 -8.13 16.51 -7.37
C TYR A 107 -6.87 16.12 -8.13
N SER A 108 -6.12 17.09 -8.60
CA SER A 108 -4.72 16.86 -8.96
C SER A 108 -3.91 16.69 -7.67
N GLY A 109 -3.12 15.62 -7.58
CA GLY A 109 -2.33 15.31 -6.38
C GLY A 109 -1.38 16.44 -5.96
N GLU A 110 -0.96 17.26 -6.92
CA GLU A 110 -0.18 18.47 -6.72
C GLU A 110 -0.87 19.50 -5.80
N TRP A 111 -2.20 19.53 -5.82
CA TRP A 111 -3.04 20.48 -5.07
C TRP A 111 -3.53 19.93 -3.75
N LEU A 112 -3.17 18.70 -3.37
CA LEU A 112 -3.54 18.16 -2.08
C LEU A 112 -2.80 18.92 -0.96
N ASN A 113 -3.58 19.61 -0.13
CA ASN A 113 -3.04 20.44 0.93
C ASN A 113 -2.32 19.61 2.00
N GLY A 114 -1.09 20.01 2.27
CA GLY A 114 -0.31 19.59 3.43
C GLY A 114 0.32 18.18 3.33
N THR A 115 1.50 18.06 3.91
CA THR A 115 2.24 16.79 4.00
C THR A 115 1.47 15.76 4.83
N ALA A 116 0.76 16.17 5.88
CA ALA A 116 -0.03 15.27 6.70
C ALA A 116 -1.16 14.59 5.91
N SER A 117 -1.81 15.30 4.97
CA SER A 117 -2.80 14.71 4.06
C SER A 117 -2.17 13.59 3.21
N ARG A 118 -1.01 13.85 2.63
CA ARG A 118 -0.29 12.86 1.81
C ARG A 118 0.08 11.62 2.60
N LEU A 119 0.63 11.79 3.81
CA LEU A 119 0.97 10.68 4.69
C LEU A 119 -0.25 9.89 5.16
N ALA A 120 -1.36 10.57 5.45
CA ALA A 120 -2.62 9.91 5.80
C ALA A 120 -3.15 9.04 4.67
N LEU A 121 -3.08 9.50 3.41
CA LEU A 121 -3.48 8.72 2.24
C LEU A 121 -2.55 7.53 2.00
N ILE A 122 -1.24 7.70 2.11
CA ILE A 122 -0.27 6.58 2.05
C ILE A 122 -0.63 5.51 3.09
N ASN A 123 -0.95 5.92 4.33
CA ASN A 123 -1.37 5.00 5.38
C ASN A 123 -2.68 4.27 5.02
N LEU A 124 -3.67 4.99 4.46
CA LEU A 124 -4.91 4.36 3.99
C LEU A 124 -4.67 3.34 2.87
N MET A 125 -3.75 3.62 1.95
CA MET A 125 -3.40 2.66 0.89
C MET A 125 -2.85 1.35 1.47
N PHE A 126 -2.05 1.43 2.53
CA PHE A 126 -1.59 0.25 3.25
C PHE A 126 -2.73 -0.48 3.96
N THR A 127 -3.53 0.25 4.71
CA THR A 127 -4.56 -0.35 5.56
C THR A 127 -5.73 -0.89 4.75
N SER A 128 -6.11 -0.26 3.64
CA SER A 128 -7.13 -0.79 2.73
C SER A 128 -6.67 -2.08 2.06
N ALA A 129 -5.44 -2.12 1.55
CA ALA A 129 -4.86 -3.33 0.98
C ALA A 129 -4.77 -4.46 2.00
N ALA A 130 -4.28 -4.18 3.23
CA ALA A 130 -4.22 -5.16 4.31
C ALA A 130 -5.59 -5.67 4.74
N SER A 131 -6.61 -4.79 4.75
CA SER A 131 -7.99 -5.16 5.05
C SER A 131 -8.57 -6.09 3.98
N GLY A 132 -8.32 -5.80 2.70
CA GLY A 132 -8.71 -6.66 1.58
C GLY A 132 -8.04 -8.03 1.66
N MET A 133 -6.74 -8.06 1.94
CA MET A 133 -6.00 -9.31 2.14
C MET A 133 -6.54 -10.12 3.33
N ALA A 134 -6.86 -9.49 4.45
CA ALA A 134 -7.42 -10.17 5.61
C ALA A 134 -8.74 -10.88 5.27
N ILE A 135 -9.65 -10.20 4.55
CA ILE A 135 -10.89 -10.81 4.06
C ILE A 135 -10.60 -11.97 3.09
N CYS A 136 -9.68 -11.79 2.15
CA CYS A 136 -9.29 -12.84 1.21
C CYS A 136 -8.75 -14.08 1.94
N MET A 137 -7.87 -13.89 2.94
CA MET A 137 -7.35 -14.98 3.77
C MET A 137 -8.48 -15.72 4.52
N ALA A 138 -9.43 -14.99 5.09
CA ALA A 138 -10.58 -15.57 5.76
C ALA A 138 -11.46 -16.38 4.80
N ILE A 139 -11.70 -15.88 3.58
CA ILE A 139 -12.45 -16.60 2.55
C ILE A 139 -11.72 -17.89 2.15
N ILE A 140 -10.41 -17.83 1.87
CA ILE A 140 -9.61 -18.99 1.52
C ILE A 140 -9.70 -20.06 2.63
N ARG A 141 -9.52 -19.67 3.89
CA ARG A 141 -9.64 -20.58 5.03
C ARG A 141 -11.05 -21.16 5.15
N GLY A 142 -12.09 -20.34 4.91
CA GLY A 142 -13.48 -20.79 4.90
C GLY A 142 -13.77 -21.82 3.81
N VAL A 143 -13.29 -21.61 2.59
CA VAL A 143 -13.42 -22.57 1.48
C VAL A 143 -12.66 -23.86 1.76
N MET A 144 -11.52 -23.81 2.44
CA MET A 144 -10.76 -24.98 2.86
C MET A 144 -11.41 -25.73 4.05
N GLY A 145 -12.50 -25.23 4.62
CA GLY A 145 -13.17 -25.84 5.77
C GLY A 145 -12.39 -25.76 7.08
N ILE A 146 -11.44 -24.83 7.18
CA ILE A 146 -10.65 -24.60 8.40
C ILE A 146 -11.16 -23.38 9.17
N ARG A 147 -10.55 -23.11 10.33
CA ARG A 147 -10.95 -21.98 11.18
C ARG A 147 -10.72 -20.63 10.46
N LEU A 148 -11.66 -19.72 10.62
CA LEU A 148 -11.68 -18.40 9.95
C LEU A 148 -10.45 -17.53 10.29
N GLY A 149 -9.95 -17.64 11.52
CA GLY A 149 -8.83 -16.84 12.02
C GLY A 149 -9.29 -15.59 12.79
N ASN A 150 -8.42 -14.60 12.88
CA ASN A 150 -8.64 -13.36 13.62
C ASN A 150 -8.30 -12.15 12.76
N PHE A 151 -9.24 -11.24 12.57
CA PHE A 151 -9.07 -10.08 11.70
C PHE A 151 -7.87 -9.19 12.09
N TYR A 152 -7.67 -8.96 13.40
CA TYR A 152 -6.56 -8.11 13.87
C TYR A 152 -5.20 -8.77 13.62
N GLU A 153 -5.13 -10.08 13.76
CA GLU A 153 -3.93 -10.84 13.44
C GLU A 153 -3.65 -10.83 11.93
N ASP A 154 -4.68 -11.03 11.12
CA ASP A 154 -4.59 -11.05 9.67
C ASP A 154 -4.12 -9.70 9.11
N ILE A 155 -4.71 -8.58 9.56
CA ILE A 155 -4.31 -7.26 9.07
C ILE A 155 -2.89 -6.89 9.50
N VAL A 156 -2.51 -7.16 10.75
CA VAL A 156 -1.15 -6.86 11.25
C VAL A 156 -0.12 -7.70 10.53
N LYS A 157 -0.34 -9.00 10.38
CA LYS A 157 0.58 -9.89 9.66
C LYS A 157 0.67 -9.57 8.17
N SER A 158 -0.42 -9.16 7.53
CA SER A 158 -0.41 -8.68 6.14
C SER A 158 0.50 -7.48 5.98
N VAL A 159 0.42 -6.52 6.88
CA VAL A 159 1.29 -5.34 6.86
C VAL A 159 2.73 -5.70 7.18
N THR A 160 2.99 -6.34 8.32
CA THR A 160 4.36 -6.53 8.84
C THR A 160 5.17 -7.55 8.06
N ARG A 161 4.53 -8.63 7.59
CA ARG A 161 5.21 -9.77 6.98
C ARG A 161 5.23 -9.76 5.46
N LEU A 162 4.37 -8.94 4.82
CA LEU A 162 4.30 -8.84 3.37
C LEU A 162 4.40 -7.40 2.88
N LEU A 163 3.39 -6.57 3.16
CA LEU A 163 3.27 -5.26 2.52
C LEU A 163 4.44 -4.34 2.86
N LEU A 164 4.80 -4.22 4.13
CA LEU A 164 5.86 -3.31 4.57
C LEU A 164 7.25 -3.74 4.06
N PRO A 165 7.71 -4.99 4.22
CA PRO A 165 9.01 -5.39 3.67
C PRO A 165 9.08 -5.24 2.15
N ALA A 166 8.05 -5.65 1.44
CA ALA A 166 8.02 -5.55 -0.01
C ALA A 166 8.01 -4.09 -0.48
N SER A 167 7.23 -3.21 0.18
CA SER A 167 7.20 -1.78 -0.18
C SER A 167 8.53 -1.07 0.08
N ILE A 168 9.27 -1.44 1.14
CA ILE A 168 10.61 -0.89 1.40
C ILE A 168 11.56 -1.26 0.25
N ILE A 169 11.56 -2.52 -0.15
CA ILE A 169 12.41 -3.00 -1.25
C ILE A 169 12.05 -2.27 -2.56
N ALA A 170 10.75 -2.15 -2.86
CA ALA A 170 10.29 -1.44 -4.04
C ALA A 170 10.64 0.04 -4.01
N ALA A 171 10.39 0.72 -2.88
CA ALA A 171 10.68 2.15 -2.73
C ALA A 171 12.17 2.44 -2.92
N VAL A 172 13.06 1.63 -2.30
CA VAL A 172 14.51 1.76 -2.51
C VAL A 172 14.88 1.57 -3.98
N GLY A 173 14.32 0.55 -4.65
CA GLY A 173 14.52 0.34 -6.08
C GLY A 173 14.05 1.52 -6.92
N LEU A 174 12.90 2.09 -6.61
CA LEU A 174 12.36 3.26 -7.31
C LEU A 174 13.20 4.53 -7.08
N VAL A 175 13.71 4.74 -5.86
CA VAL A 175 14.66 5.83 -5.58
C VAL A 175 15.94 5.67 -6.38
N ILE A 176 16.49 4.46 -6.48
CA ILE A 176 17.67 4.18 -7.32
C ILE A 176 17.37 4.47 -8.80
N CYS A 177 16.12 4.24 -9.25
CA CYS A 177 15.68 4.61 -10.59
C CYS A 177 15.51 6.13 -10.80
N GLY A 178 15.57 6.95 -9.73
CA GLY A 178 15.49 8.40 -9.80
C GLY A 178 14.13 9.00 -9.41
N LEU A 179 13.20 8.24 -8.83
CA LEU A 179 11.94 8.81 -8.34
C LEU A 179 12.22 9.71 -7.13
N PRO A 180 11.53 10.86 -7.03
CA PRO A 180 11.64 11.76 -5.89
C PRO A 180 11.20 11.09 -4.58
N GLN A 181 11.97 11.34 -3.51
CA GLN A 181 11.62 10.90 -2.16
C GLN A 181 11.95 12.04 -1.18
N THR A 182 10.98 12.89 -0.92
CA THR A 182 11.13 14.04 -0.03
C THR A 182 9.84 14.31 0.74
N PHE A 183 9.95 15.02 1.86
CA PHE A 183 8.80 15.56 2.58
C PHE A 183 8.40 16.96 2.12
N ASP A 184 9.22 17.59 1.28
CA ASP A 184 8.87 18.88 0.66
C ASP A 184 7.69 18.66 -0.28
N THR A 185 6.76 19.60 -0.27
CA THR A 185 5.56 19.54 -1.12
C THR A 185 5.80 20.12 -2.48
N GLN A 186 6.79 21.00 -2.61
CA GLN A 186 7.13 21.69 -3.87
C GLN A 186 8.55 22.23 -3.83
N THR A 187 9.11 22.51 -5.02
CA THR A 187 10.34 23.25 -5.21
C THR A 187 10.17 24.31 -6.29
N VAL A 188 10.91 25.40 -6.19
CA VAL A 188 10.92 26.47 -7.20
C VAL A 188 12.19 26.32 -8.04
N VAL A 189 12.03 26.17 -9.34
CA VAL A 189 13.14 26.07 -10.28
C VAL A 189 13.12 27.23 -11.27
N LYS A 190 14.31 27.67 -11.70
CA LYS A 190 14.43 28.68 -12.75
C LYS A 190 14.28 27.99 -14.11
N THR A 191 13.39 28.52 -14.95
CA THR A 191 13.21 28.02 -16.31
C THR A 191 14.33 28.50 -17.25
N VAL A 192 14.48 27.84 -18.38
CA VAL A 192 15.45 28.19 -19.42
C VAL A 192 15.21 29.64 -19.96
N GLU A 193 13.95 30.07 -19.95
CA GLU A 193 13.51 31.41 -20.40
C GLU A 193 13.70 32.51 -19.34
N GLY A 194 14.29 32.14 -18.17
CA GLY A 194 14.57 33.10 -17.10
C GLY A 194 13.43 33.34 -16.10
N GLY A 195 12.28 32.71 -16.29
CA GLY A 195 11.16 32.70 -15.33
C GLY A 195 11.37 31.71 -14.17
N TYR A 196 10.34 31.57 -13.32
CA TYR A 196 10.31 30.62 -12.25
C TYR A 196 9.11 29.68 -12.41
N GLN A 197 9.32 28.39 -12.12
CA GLN A 197 8.28 27.39 -12.14
C GLN A 197 8.24 26.67 -10.78
N VAL A 198 7.05 26.47 -10.25
CA VAL A 198 6.81 25.64 -9.07
C VAL A 198 6.60 24.21 -9.54
N ILE A 199 7.41 23.30 -9.02
CA ILE A 199 7.31 21.87 -9.30
C ILE A 199 6.84 21.17 -8.04
N ALA A 200 5.73 20.44 -8.13
CA ALA A 200 5.24 19.62 -7.03
C ALA A 200 6.19 18.45 -6.75
N LEU A 201 6.42 18.19 -5.48
CA LEU A 201 7.26 17.10 -4.98
C LEU A 201 6.53 16.35 -3.87
N GLY A 202 7.15 15.29 -3.40
CA GLY A 202 6.64 14.51 -2.28
C GLY A 202 7.34 13.17 -2.16
N PRO A 203 6.84 12.26 -1.30
CA PRO A 203 7.37 10.91 -1.14
C PRO A 203 6.89 9.99 -2.28
N ALA A 204 7.21 10.36 -3.53
CA ALA A 204 6.68 9.71 -4.73
C ALA A 204 7.11 8.24 -4.81
N ALA A 205 8.37 7.92 -4.52
CA ALA A 205 8.85 6.54 -4.55
C ALA A 205 8.12 5.63 -3.54
N THR A 206 7.89 6.13 -2.32
CA THR A 206 7.10 5.40 -1.32
C THR A 206 5.65 5.25 -1.76
N TRP A 207 5.04 6.30 -2.28
CA TRP A 207 3.66 6.27 -2.76
C TRP A 207 3.48 5.26 -3.89
N GLU A 208 4.36 5.30 -4.89
CA GLU A 208 4.35 4.36 -6.01
C GLU A 208 4.54 2.90 -5.56
N ALA A 209 5.51 2.64 -4.67
CA ALA A 209 5.74 1.30 -4.15
C ALA A 209 4.50 0.72 -3.47
N ILE A 210 3.83 1.51 -2.63
CA ILE A 210 2.63 1.09 -1.90
C ILE A 210 1.46 0.95 -2.85
N LYS A 211 1.28 1.90 -3.77
CA LYS A 211 0.22 1.89 -4.77
C LYS A 211 0.21 0.60 -5.59
N HIS A 212 1.35 0.21 -6.09
CA HIS A 212 1.45 -0.99 -6.90
C HIS A 212 1.30 -2.27 -6.09
N LEU A 213 1.93 -2.33 -4.90
CA LEU A 213 1.85 -3.49 -4.04
C LEU A 213 0.43 -3.72 -3.46
N GLY A 214 -0.25 -2.63 -3.11
CA GLY A 214 -1.61 -2.65 -2.58
C GLY A 214 -2.70 -2.70 -3.64
N THR A 215 -2.36 -2.70 -4.93
CA THR A 215 -3.29 -2.64 -6.09
C THR A 215 -4.23 -1.43 -6.04
N ASN A 216 -3.77 -0.32 -5.45
CA ASN A 216 -4.58 0.85 -5.18
C ASN A 216 -4.92 1.65 -6.46
N GLY A 217 -3.93 2.17 -7.16
CA GLY A 217 -4.10 2.94 -8.38
C GLY A 217 -3.99 4.46 -8.22
N GLY A 218 -4.39 5.05 -7.10
CA GLY A 218 -4.24 6.48 -6.85
C GLY A 218 -2.79 6.91 -6.65
N GLY A 219 -2.36 7.98 -7.29
CA GLY A 219 -0.97 8.47 -7.25
C GLY A 219 -0.83 9.83 -6.61
N LEU A 220 0.41 10.20 -6.28
CA LEU A 220 0.75 11.53 -5.74
C LEU A 220 0.37 12.64 -6.72
N PHE A 221 0.53 12.38 -8.02
CA PHE A 221 0.25 13.34 -9.11
C PHE A 221 -1.08 13.06 -9.83
N SER A 222 -1.90 12.14 -9.32
CA SER A 222 -3.20 11.74 -9.91
C SER A 222 -3.12 11.28 -11.37
N SER A 223 -1.99 10.74 -11.77
CA SER A 223 -1.68 10.39 -13.17
C SER A 223 -1.49 8.89 -13.40
N ASN A 224 -1.84 8.04 -12.42
CA ASN A 224 -1.76 6.58 -12.52
C ASN A 224 -0.42 6.07 -13.05
N SER A 225 0.69 6.56 -12.50
CA SER A 225 2.09 6.24 -12.91
C SER A 225 2.47 6.72 -14.32
N THR A 226 1.78 7.70 -14.89
CA THR A 226 2.17 8.31 -16.17
C THR A 226 2.94 9.63 -15.97
N HIS A 227 2.95 10.18 -14.75
CA HIS A 227 3.72 11.38 -14.46
C HIS A 227 5.24 11.08 -14.54
N PRO A 228 6.07 11.99 -15.11
CA PRO A 228 7.51 11.77 -15.21
C PRO A 228 8.21 11.46 -13.87
N PHE A 229 7.68 11.94 -12.74
CA PHE A 229 8.21 11.67 -11.40
C PHE A 229 7.65 10.39 -10.76
N GLU A 230 6.68 9.74 -11.38
CA GLU A 230 6.16 8.43 -10.95
C GLU A 230 6.76 7.29 -11.75
N ASN A 231 7.21 7.57 -13.00
CA ASN A 231 7.78 6.55 -13.89
C ASN A 231 8.89 7.15 -14.76
N VAL A 232 10.07 7.27 -14.19
CA VAL A 232 11.21 7.99 -14.80
C VAL A 232 12.03 7.15 -15.78
N SER A 233 11.89 5.82 -15.77
CA SER A 233 12.73 4.92 -16.57
C SER A 233 12.02 3.60 -16.86
N LEU A 234 12.60 2.85 -17.82
CA LEU A 234 12.15 1.49 -18.10
C LEU A 234 12.26 0.58 -16.86
N TRP A 235 13.27 0.77 -16.03
CA TRP A 235 13.46 -0.02 -14.81
C TRP A 235 12.41 0.31 -13.74
N SER A 236 12.04 1.58 -13.57
CA SER A 236 10.93 1.95 -12.68
C SER A 236 9.62 1.32 -13.12
N ASN A 237 9.37 1.31 -14.45
CA ASN A 237 8.19 0.66 -15.01
C ASN A 237 8.19 -0.87 -14.75
N TYR A 238 9.34 -1.54 -14.88
CA TYR A 238 9.45 -2.96 -14.55
C TYR A 238 9.14 -3.24 -13.08
N ILE A 239 9.68 -2.44 -12.17
CA ILE A 239 9.37 -2.57 -10.74
C ILE A 239 7.87 -2.41 -10.52
N ALA A 240 7.27 -1.33 -11.01
CA ALA A 240 5.85 -1.03 -10.84
C ALA A 240 4.95 -2.18 -11.35
N VAL A 241 5.15 -2.62 -12.58
CA VAL A 241 4.36 -3.71 -13.19
C VAL A 241 4.56 -5.03 -12.45
N SER A 242 5.81 -5.37 -12.08
CA SER A 242 6.09 -6.62 -11.36
C SER A 242 5.39 -6.68 -10.00
N TYR A 243 5.40 -5.58 -9.25
CA TYR A 243 4.74 -5.53 -7.95
C TYR A 243 3.22 -5.62 -8.06
N THR A 244 2.62 -4.94 -9.03
CA THR A 244 1.18 -5.06 -9.31
C THR A 244 0.79 -6.51 -9.58
N HIS A 245 1.53 -7.20 -10.43
CA HIS A 245 1.20 -8.59 -10.80
C HIS A 245 1.52 -9.63 -9.74
N LEU A 246 2.47 -9.36 -8.82
CA LEU A 246 2.74 -10.25 -7.70
C LEU A 246 1.61 -10.25 -6.65
N THR A 247 0.85 -9.17 -6.56
CA THR A 247 -0.20 -8.99 -5.55
C THR A 247 -1.62 -9.16 -6.08
N LEU A 248 -1.84 -9.06 -7.38
CA LEU A 248 -3.15 -9.23 -8.04
C LEU A 248 -3.93 -10.50 -7.66
N PRO A 249 -3.32 -11.67 -7.43
CA PRO A 249 -4.07 -12.86 -7.01
C PRO A 249 -4.69 -12.75 -5.61
N THR A 250 -4.45 -11.67 -4.89
CA THR A 250 -4.92 -11.47 -3.51
C THR A 250 -6.18 -10.61 -3.41
N ILE A 251 -6.78 -10.23 -4.55
CA ILE A 251 -8.01 -9.42 -4.59
C ILE A 251 -9.13 -10.21 -5.24
#